data_86d0c4cb04d447c34b8f153e03b28273
#
_entry.id   86d0c4cb04d447c34b8f153e03b28273
#
_cell.length_a   1.000
_cell.length_b   1.000
_cell.length_c   1.000
_cell.angle_alpha   90.00
_cell.angle_beta   90.00
_cell.angle_gamma   90.00
#
_symmetry.space_group_name_H-M   'P 1'
#
loop_
_entity.id
_entity.type
_entity.pdbx_description
1 polymer ?
#
loop_
_entity_poly.entity_id
_entity_poly.type
_entity_poly.pdbx_seq_one_letter_code
_entity_poly.pdbx_strand_id
1 'polypeptide(L)'
;MKRTDNDAIVYEEKIAPWLPERIVDCHVHVGLPDFVGPISPERSEAIWAMEISNSQSWSELRANLELLFPGKDVWSLAFGWVYREVDIKASNDYVLSGISDPANRARGLFVTRPEWDAGIIEEALNCGFRGIKPYPDLAPQGQECSIFDFLPHSHLRVLDKAGSLLMLHLPRRGRVADPQNIRELREIADKYPRVKIIVAHIGRAYCLPTAQRGLPQLADANLYFDTAANLNSDVFRLALDIFGPERILYGSDLPIMMMRGFREHVGETYINYTNGNYSWNKNRKDPAEEARYTFYLYEELLALIDAVRSMGMGQREFHMIINSNGTKLLGLTT
;
A
#
# COMPACT_ATOMS: atom_id res chain seq x y z
N MET A 1 -17.28 3.72 11.75
CA MET A 1 -16.90 5.16 11.67
C MET A 1 -17.94 5.90 10.83
N LYS A 2 -18.07 7.24 10.92
CA LYS A 2 -18.99 8.04 10.08
C LYS A 2 -18.22 9.20 9.45
N ARG A 3 -18.64 9.66 8.27
CA ARG A 3 -18.12 10.91 7.68
C ARG A 3 -18.55 12.10 8.54
N THR A 4 -17.66 13.05 8.72
CA THR A 4 -17.98 14.39 9.24
C THR A 4 -18.47 15.28 8.09
N ASP A 5 -19.04 16.44 8.43
CA ASP A 5 -19.41 17.44 7.41
C ASP A 5 -18.18 17.88 6.61
N ASN A 6 -17.01 18.01 7.27
CA ASN A 6 -15.77 18.35 6.59
C ASN A 6 -15.30 17.24 5.62
N ASP A 7 -15.43 15.96 6.01
CA ASP A 7 -15.14 14.86 5.09
C ASP A 7 -16.04 14.92 3.85
N ALA A 8 -17.33 15.24 4.02
CA ALA A 8 -18.27 15.36 2.92
C ALA A 8 -17.89 16.51 1.96
N ILE A 9 -17.61 17.69 2.50
CA ILE A 9 -17.18 18.86 1.72
C ILE A 9 -15.89 18.55 0.94
N VAL A 10 -14.88 18.01 1.61
CA VAL A 10 -13.60 17.65 0.95
C VAL A 10 -13.82 16.64 -0.17
N TYR A 11 -14.61 15.60 0.08
CA TYR A 11 -14.91 14.61 -0.94
C TYR A 11 -15.66 15.19 -2.12
N GLU A 12 -16.79 15.84 -1.88
CA GLU A 12 -17.71 16.30 -2.93
C GLU A 12 -17.11 17.42 -3.80
N GLU A 13 -16.42 18.38 -3.16
CA GLU A 13 -15.91 19.55 -3.86
C GLU A 13 -14.52 19.32 -4.48
N LYS A 14 -13.66 18.48 -3.86
CA LYS A 14 -12.25 18.40 -4.24
C LYS A 14 -11.82 17.05 -4.82
N ILE A 15 -12.43 15.93 -4.36
CA ILE A 15 -12.00 14.58 -4.74
C ILE A 15 -12.94 13.96 -5.78
N ALA A 16 -14.24 13.92 -5.52
CA ALA A 16 -15.22 13.25 -6.37
C ALA A 16 -15.19 13.73 -7.84
N PRO A 17 -14.98 15.02 -8.14
CA PRO A 17 -14.88 15.49 -9.53
C PRO A 17 -13.71 14.90 -10.34
N TRP A 18 -12.71 14.34 -9.65
CA TRP A 18 -11.53 13.70 -10.25
C TRP A 18 -11.68 12.19 -10.40
N LEU A 19 -12.55 11.55 -9.60
CA LEU A 19 -12.64 10.10 -9.54
C LEU A 19 -13.37 9.50 -10.75
N PRO A 20 -12.83 8.44 -11.36
CA PRO A 20 -13.59 7.64 -12.34
C PRO A 20 -14.73 6.90 -11.66
N GLU A 21 -15.60 6.26 -12.44
CA GLU A 21 -16.67 5.39 -11.92
C GLU A 21 -16.10 4.18 -11.18
N ARG A 22 -15.09 3.54 -11.76
CA ARG A 22 -14.38 2.42 -11.13
C ARG A 22 -13.05 2.89 -10.54
N ILE A 23 -12.78 2.44 -9.31
CA ILE A 23 -11.51 2.61 -8.60
C ILE A 23 -10.88 1.23 -8.43
N VAL A 24 -9.56 1.12 -8.63
CA VAL A 24 -8.80 -0.11 -8.33
C VAL A 24 -7.76 0.22 -7.28
N ASP A 25 -8.03 -0.21 -6.06
CA ASP A 25 -7.16 -0.05 -4.91
C ASP A 25 -6.18 -1.23 -4.84
N CYS A 26 -4.92 -0.97 -5.14
CA CYS A 26 -3.89 -2.00 -5.24
C CYS A 26 -3.20 -2.33 -3.90
N HIS A 27 -3.63 -1.74 -2.76
CA HIS A 27 -2.98 -1.97 -1.47
C HIS A 27 -3.97 -1.93 -0.31
N VAL A 28 -4.50 -3.11 0.07
CA VAL A 28 -5.51 -3.20 1.13
C VAL A 28 -5.22 -4.38 2.05
N HIS A 29 -5.26 -4.16 3.36
CA HIS A 29 -5.20 -5.22 4.36
C HIS A 29 -6.59 -5.71 4.75
N VAL A 30 -6.74 -7.04 4.88
CA VAL A 30 -7.93 -7.67 5.47
C VAL A 30 -7.50 -8.73 6.49
N GLY A 31 -8.28 -8.92 7.53
CA GLY A 31 -7.98 -9.91 8.56
C GLY A 31 -8.84 -9.72 9.80
N LEU A 32 -8.86 -10.73 10.65
CA LEU A 32 -9.61 -10.74 11.91
C LEU A 32 -8.64 -10.59 13.09
N PRO A 33 -9.09 -10.06 14.23
CA PRO A 33 -8.26 -9.91 15.42
C PRO A 33 -7.74 -11.26 15.92
N ASP A 34 -8.52 -12.34 15.74
CA ASP A 34 -8.22 -13.69 16.18
C ASP A 34 -6.96 -14.29 15.50
N PHE A 35 -6.52 -13.70 14.39
CA PHE A 35 -5.28 -14.12 13.73
C PHE A 35 -4.03 -13.50 14.35
N VAL A 36 -4.19 -12.52 15.24
CA VAL A 36 -3.08 -11.78 15.84
C VAL A 36 -2.82 -12.32 17.23
N GLY A 37 -1.65 -12.92 17.43
CA GLY A 37 -1.18 -13.37 18.73
C GLY A 37 -0.81 -12.20 19.67
N PRO A 38 -0.40 -12.52 20.91
CA PRO A 38 0.01 -11.49 21.88
C PRO A 38 1.16 -10.63 21.37
N ILE A 39 1.02 -9.31 21.53
CA ILE A 39 2.02 -8.31 21.13
C ILE A 39 2.63 -7.72 22.41
N SER A 40 3.96 -7.78 22.57
CA SER A 40 4.63 -7.14 23.69
C SER A 40 4.63 -5.61 23.56
N PRO A 41 4.78 -4.85 24.67
CA PRO A 41 4.85 -3.39 24.60
C PRO A 41 5.93 -2.86 23.64
N GLU A 42 7.11 -3.48 23.63
CA GLU A 42 8.23 -3.09 22.74
C GLU A 42 7.88 -3.33 21.28
N ARG A 43 7.14 -4.41 21.01
CA ARG A 43 6.66 -4.70 19.65
C ARG A 43 5.57 -3.73 19.21
N SER A 44 4.69 -3.34 20.10
CA SER A 44 3.62 -2.37 19.80
C SER A 44 4.18 -1.05 19.28
N GLU A 45 5.29 -0.57 19.86
CA GLU A 45 5.97 0.63 19.34
C GLU A 45 6.54 0.44 17.92
N ALA A 46 7.09 -0.75 17.64
CA ALA A 46 7.69 -1.06 16.34
C ALA A 46 6.64 -1.24 15.22
N ILE A 47 5.44 -1.67 15.57
CA ILE A 47 4.31 -1.93 14.65
C ILE A 47 3.13 -0.99 14.92
N TRP A 48 3.43 0.29 15.13
CA TRP A 48 2.48 1.34 15.52
C TRP A 48 1.16 1.36 14.70
N ALA A 49 1.20 0.90 13.46
CA ALA A 49 0.03 0.80 12.61
C ALA A 49 -1.05 -0.14 13.16
N MET A 50 -0.65 -1.19 13.92
CA MET A 50 -1.59 -2.10 14.58
C MET A 50 -2.42 -1.43 15.68
N GLU A 51 -1.95 -0.31 16.23
CA GLU A 51 -2.72 0.48 17.19
C GLU A 51 -3.83 1.29 16.52
N ILE A 52 -3.66 1.63 15.23
CA ILE A 52 -4.72 2.27 14.45
C ILE A 52 -5.83 1.26 14.15
N SER A 53 -5.45 0.10 13.63
CA SER A 53 -6.35 -1.03 13.43
C SER A 53 -5.56 -2.33 13.30
N ASN A 54 -6.01 -3.37 13.98
CA ASN A 54 -5.51 -4.73 13.88
C ASN A 54 -6.51 -5.69 13.23
N SER A 55 -7.61 -5.16 12.71
CA SER A 55 -8.62 -5.94 12.01
C SER A 55 -9.31 -5.13 10.92
N GLN A 56 -9.68 -5.80 9.85
CA GLN A 56 -10.62 -5.34 8.84
C GLN A 56 -11.22 -6.58 8.17
N SER A 57 -12.42 -6.97 8.56
CA SER A 57 -13.16 -8.02 7.87
C SER A 57 -13.55 -7.58 6.46
N TRP A 58 -13.94 -8.54 5.61
CA TRP A 58 -14.41 -8.22 4.26
C TRP A 58 -15.65 -7.30 4.26
N SER A 59 -16.56 -7.50 5.22
CA SER A 59 -17.74 -6.63 5.36
C SER A 59 -17.35 -5.22 5.82
N GLU A 60 -16.38 -5.09 6.73
CA GLU A 60 -15.85 -3.79 7.14
C GLU A 60 -15.11 -3.10 6.01
N LEU A 61 -14.31 -3.83 5.21
CA LEU A 61 -13.68 -3.27 4.02
C LEU A 61 -14.73 -2.69 3.07
N ARG A 62 -15.79 -3.46 2.74
CA ARG A 62 -16.86 -2.96 1.86
C ARG A 62 -17.56 -1.74 2.43
N ALA A 63 -17.83 -1.73 3.75
CA ALA A 63 -18.44 -0.58 4.42
C ALA A 63 -17.50 0.65 4.45
N ASN A 64 -16.21 0.45 4.65
CA ASN A 64 -15.20 1.52 4.61
C ASN A 64 -15.06 2.10 3.19
N LEU A 65 -15.04 1.24 2.16
CA LEU A 65 -14.97 1.70 0.77
C LEU A 65 -16.22 2.49 0.36
N GLU A 66 -17.41 2.05 0.77
CA GLU A 66 -18.65 2.81 0.53
C GLU A 66 -18.67 4.14 1.29
N LEU A 67 -18.13 4.15 2.52
CA LEU A 67 -17.98 5.37 3.31
C LEU A 67 -17.02 6.38 2.63
N LEU A 68 -15.90 5.91 2.12
CA LEU A 68 -14.85 6.75 1.52
C LEU A 68 -15.16 7.16 0.08
N PHE A 69 -15.81 6.28 -0.68
CA PHE A 69 -16.09 6.45 -2.11
C PHE A 69 -17.55 6.12 -2.42
N PRO A 70 -18.52 6.89 -1.88
CA PRO A 70 -19.94 6.57 -2.03
C PRO A 70 -20.35 6.42 -3.50
N GLY A 71 -21.02 5.31 -3.79
CA GLY A 71 -21.53 4.99 -5.12
C GLY A 71 -20.49 4.56 -6.15
N LYS A 72 -19.20 4.43 -5.79
CA LYS A 72 -18.14 4.00 -6.72
C LYS A 72 -17.99 2.47 -6.76
N ASP A 73 -17.63 1.95 -7.94
CA ASP A 73 -17.26 0.55 -8.13
C ASP A 73 -15.79 0.33 -7.71
N VAL A 74 -15.56 -0.03 -6.43
CA VAL A 74 -14.18 -0.19 -5.92
C VAL A 74 -13.78 -1.66 -5.92
N TRP A 75 -12.68 -1.96 -6.63
CA TRP A 75 -11.98 -3.24 -6.63
C TRP A 75 -10.72 -3.15 -5.77
N SER A 76 -10.35 -4.24 -5.09
CA SER A 76 -9.21 -4.25 -4.17
C SER A 76 -8.22 -5.37 -4.50
N LEU A 77 -6.93 -5.08 -4.42
CA LEU A 77 -5.88 -6.08 -4.28
C LEU A 77 -5.60 -6.23 -2.78
N ALA A 78 -6.14 -7.29 -2.20
CA ALA A 78 -6.17 -7.50 -0.75
C ALA A 78 -5.17 -8.58 -0.30
N PHE A 79 -4.65 -8.41 0.91
CA PHE A 79 -3.77 -9.37 1.58
C PHE A 79 -3.92 -9.25 3.09
N GLY A 80 -3.45 -10.28 3.82
CA GLY A 80 -3.52 -10.33 5.27
C GLY A 80 -2.54 -9.40 5.97
N TRP A 81 -2.56 -9.44 7.30
CA TRP A 81 -1.55 -8.75 8.12
C TRP A 81 -0.18 -9.41 7.96
N VAL A 82 0.88 -8.61 8.04
CA VAL A 82 2.24 -8.98 7.63
C VAL A 82 3.25 -8.98 8.78
N TYR A 83 2.77 -9.15 10.00
CA TYR A 83 3.60 -9.15 11.20
C TYR A 83 3.90 -10.57 11.69
N ARG A 84 5.01 -10.74 12.43
CA ARG A 84 5.46 -12.05 12.93
C ARG A 84 4.50 -12.69 13.93
N GLU A 85 3.68 -11.87 14.61
CA GLU A 85 2.68 -12.30 15.59
C GLU A 85 1.38 -12.81 14.92
N VAL A 86 1.28 -12.73 13.60
CA VAL A 86 0.09 -13.17 12.85
C VAL A 86 0.18 -14.66 12.51
N ASP A 87 -0.91 -15.38 12.69
CA ASP A 87 -1.11 -16.67 12.04
C ASP A 87 -1.31 -16.45 10.53
N ILE A 88 -0.18 -16.42 9.82
CA ILE A 88 -0.14 -16.13 8.38
C ILE A 88 -0.97 -17.15 7.58
N LYS A 89 -1.00 -18.42 8.03
CA LYS A 89 -1.77 -19.45 7.32
C LYS A 89 -3.27 -19.17 7.45
N ALA A 90 -3.78 -19.01 8.65
CA ALA A 90 -5.20 -18.69 8.88
C ALA A 90 -5.61 -17.38 8.19
N SER A 91 -4.72 -16.37 8.21
CA SER A 91 -4.91 -15.10 7.53
C SER A 91 -5.00 -15.26 6.00
N ASN A 92 -4.14 -16.07 5.38
CA ASN A 92 -4.19 -16.37 3.95
C ASN A 92 -5.46 -17.17 3.57
N ASP A 93 -5.86 -18.16 4.38
CA ASP A 93 -7.09 -18.92 4.17
C ASP A 93 -8.33 -17.99 4.19
N TYR A 94 -8.33 -17.00 5.10
CA TYR A 94 -9.37 -15.97 5.15
C TYR A 94 -9.36 -15.06 3.91
N VAL A 95 -8.19 -14.63 3.45
CA VAL A 95 -8.06 -13.86 2.19
C VAL A 95 -8.60 -14.67 1.02
N LEU A 96 -8.23 -15.94 0.91
CA LEU A 96 -8.68 -16.84 -0.16
C LEU A 96 -10.20 -17.00 -0.18
N SER A 97 -10.81 -17.18 0.99
CA SER A 97 -12.27 -17.28 1.10
C SER A 97 -12.97 -16.02 0.57
N GLY A 98 -12.44 -14.85 0.90
CA GLY A 98 -13.03 -13.59 0.51
C GLY A 98 -12.83 -13.23 -0.96
N ILE A 99 -11.67 -13.51 -1.56
CA ILE A 99 -11.46 -13.27 -3.01
C ILE A 99 -12.26 -14.23 -3.89
N SER A 100 -12.73 -15.35 -3.33
CA SER A 100 -13.60 -16.29 -4.00
C SER A 100 -15.06 -15.82 -4.04
N ASP A 101 -15.44 -14.84 -3.20
CA ASP A 101 -16.75 -14.20 -3.22
C ASP A 101 -16.72 -12.98 -4.16
N PRO A 102 -17.46 -13.03 -5.29
CA PRO A 102 -17.50 -11.90 -6.23
C PRO A 102 -18.06 -10.60 -5.62
N ALA A 103 -18.85 -10.68 -4.55
CA ALA A 103 -19.40 -9.50 -3.86
C ALA A 103 -18.29 -8.62 -3.25
N ASN A 104 -17.14 -9.21 -2.90
CA ASN A 104 -16.01 -8.48 -2.35
C ASN A 104 -15.24 -7.66 -3.40
N ARG A 105 -15.43 -7.95 -4.71
CA ARG A 105 -14.72 -7.25 -5.80
C ARG A 105 -13.22 -7.18 -5.55
N ALA A 106 -12.60 -8.33 -5.29
CA ALA A 106 -11.21 -8.39 -4.88
C ALA A 106 -10.37 -9.40 -5.66
N ARG A 107 -9.07 -9.17 -5.64
CA ARG A 107 -8.00 -10.12 -5.95
C ARG A 107 -7.11 -10.21 -4.73
N GLY A 108 -6.35 -11.31 -4.58
CA GLY A 108 -5.52 -11.53 -3.40
C GLY A 108 -4.04 -11.65 -3.71
N LEU A 109 -3.23 -11.20 -2.75
CA LEU A 109 -1.83 -11.56 -2.63
C LEU A 109 -1.64 -12.50 -1.43
N PHE A 110 -0.83 -13.52 -1.61
CA PHE A 110 -0.49 -14.49 -0.59
C PHE A 110 0.68 -13.95 0.26
N VAL A 111 0.47 -13.76 1.55
CA VAL A 111 1.56 -13.38 2.46
C VAL A 111 2.46 -14.58 2.67
N THR A 112 3.78 -14.42 2.46
CA THR A 112 4.75 -15.52 2.50
C THR A 112 5.73 -15.41 3.64
N ARG A 113 6.23 -16.56 4.12
CA ARG A 113 7.38 -16.64 5.00
C ARG A 113 8.61 -17.13 4.23
N PRO A 114 9.82 -16.62 4.52
CA PRO A 114 11.02 -16.98 3.77
C PRO A 114 11.38 -18.48 3.87
N GLU A 115 11.02 -19.14 4.96
CA GLU A 115 11.29 -20.56 5.20
C GLU A 115 10.33 -21.51 4.45
N TRP A 116 9.28 -21.01 3.83
CA TRP A 116 8.32 -21.84 3.12
C TRP A 116 8.88 -22.37 1.80
N ASP A 117 8.54 -23.63 1.49
CA ASP A 117 8.90 -24.23 0.21
C ASP A 117 8.21 -23.51 -0.95
N ALA A 118 8.90 -23.44 -2.08
CA ALA A 118 8.39 -22.80 -3.30
C ALA A 118 7.11 -23.46 -3.83
N GLY A 119 6.88 -24.75 -3.55
CA GLY A 119 5.64 -25.46 -3.89
C GLY A 119 4.40 -24.86 -3.23
N ILE A 120 4.54 -24.31 -2.01
CA ILE A 120 3.43 -23.59 -1.32
C ILE A 120 3.02 -22.35 -2.12
N ILE A 121 3.99 -21.65 -2.70
CA ILE A 121 3.70 -20.47 -3.53
C ILE A 121 3.01 -20.87 -4.84
N GLU A 122 3.48 -21.97 -5.47
CA GLU A 122 2.84 -22.49 -6.70
C GLU A 122 1.39 -22.93 -6.43
N GLU A 123 1.14 -23.59 -5.30
CA GLU A 123 -0.21 -23.97 -4.86
C GLU A 123 -1.10 -22.75 -4.61
N ALA A 124 -0.59 -21.73 -3.91
CA ALA A 124 -1.34 -20.49 -3.66
C ALA A 124 -1.76 -19.79 -4.96
N LEU A 125 -0.86 -19.73 -5.97
CA LEU A 125 -1.20 -19.18 -7.28
C LEU A 125 -2.28 -19.99 -7.99
N ASN A 126 -2.20 -21.33 -7.90
CA ASN A 126 -3.21 -22.23 -8.48
C ASN A 126 -4.57 -22.10 -7.78
N CYS A 127 -4.60 -21.76 -6.49
CA CYS A 127 -5.83 -21.50 -5.74
C CYS A 127 -6.47 -20.13 -6.07
N GLY A 128 -5.79 -19.25 -6.82
CA GLY A 128 -6.37 -17.99 -7.30
C GLY A 128 -5.71 -16.72 -6.80
N PHE A 129 -4.69 -16.81 -5.97
CA PHE A 129 -3.87 -15.64 -5.64
C PHE A 129 -3.16 -15.11 -6.89
N ARG A 130 -3.01 -13.79 -6.98
CA ARG A 130 -2.38 -13.13 -8.14
C ARG A 130 -0.88 -12.96 -8.00
N GLY A 131 -0.33 -13.25 -6.83
CA GLY A 131 1.07 -13.11 -6.49
C GLY A 131 1.29 -13.18 -4.99
N ILE A 132 2.40 -12.64 -4.54
CA ILE A 132 2.78 -12.69 -3.12
C ILE A 132 3.05 -11.32 -2.51
N LYS A 133 2.94 -11.27 -1.16
CA LYS A 133 3.30 -10.14 -0.29
C LYS A 133 4.30 -10.62 0.77
N PRO A 134 5.59 -10.72 0.45
CA PRO A 134 6.63 -10.92 1.45
C PRO A 134 6.83 -9.63 2.25
N TYR A 135 7.28 -9.72 3.50
CA TYR A 135 7.41 -8.56 4.36
C TYR A 135 8.63 -8.64 5.28
N PRO A 136 9.39 -7.53 5.47
CA PRO A 136 10.63 -7.53 6.24
C PRO A 136 10.50 -8.00 7.70
N ASP A 137 9.35 -7.77 8.34
CA ASP A 137 9.12 -8.20 9.72
C ASP A 137 9.06 -9.74 9.88
N LEU A 138 8.86 -10.46 8.77
CA LEU A 138 8.87 -11.92 8.74
C LEU A 138 10.28 -12.49 8.54
N ALA A 139 11.28 -11.64 8.27
CA ALA A 139 12.69 -12.04 8.27
C ALA A 139 13.20 -12.26 9.69
N PRO A 140 14.14 -13.19 9.92
CA PRO A 140 14.75 -13.40 11.23
C PRO A 140 15.41 -12.14 11.80
N GLN A 141 16.01 -11.30 10.92
CA GLN A 141 16.70 -10.06 11.27
C GLN A 141 15.75 -8.86 11.47
N GLY A 142 14.47 -9.01 11.09
CA GLY A 142 13.50 -7.91 11.11
C GLY A 142 13.77 -6.84 10.04
N GLN A 143 13.43 -5.59 10.34
CA GLN A 143 13.39 -4.50 9.34
C GLN A 143 14.75 -4.10 8.72
N GLU A 144 15.87 -4.32 9.38
CA GLU A 144 17.22 -3.99 8.88
C GLU A 144 17.85 -5.20 8.19
N CYS A 145 17.16 -5.78 7.20
CA CYS A 145 17.55 -6.99 6.48
C CYS A 145 17.79 -6.73 4.98
N SER A 146 18.30 -7.74 4.29
CA SER A 146 18.27 -7.83 2.83
C SER A 146 16.85 -8.15 2.35
N ILE A 147 16.49 -7.75 1.14
CA ILE A 147 15.24 -8.20 0.51
C ILE A 147 15.25 -9.75 0.40
N PHE A 148 16.38 -10.35 0.14
CA PHE A 148 16.50 -11.80 0.00
C PHE A 148 16.39 -12.57 1.32
N ASP A 149 16.46 -11.90 2.48
CA ASP A 149 16.24 -12.52 3.79
C ASP A 149 14.74 -12.85 4.04
N PHE A 150 13.82 -12.14 3.37
CA PHE A 150 12.37 -12.40 3.46
C PHE A 150 11.72 -12.76 2.11
N LEU A 151 12.46 -12.66 1.02
CA LEU A 151 12.05 -13.03 -0.33
C LEU A 151 13.12 -13.87 -1.01
N PRO A 152 13.18 -15.19 -0.76
CA PRO A 152 14.21 -16.05 -1.35
C PRO A 152 14.03 -16.20 -2.86
N HIS A 153 15.14 -16.42 -3.55
CA HIS A 153 15.15 -16.64 -5.00
C HIS A 153 14.29 -17.82 -5.48
N SER A 154 14.03 -18.81 -4.61
CA SER A 154 13.09 -19.91 -4.90
C SER A 154 11.67 -19.39 -5.15
N HIS A 155 11.19 -18.45 -4.34
CA HIS A 155 9.87 -17.82 -4.52
C HIS A 155 9.83 -16.99 -5.82
N LEU A 156 10.88 -16.19 -6.05
CA LEU A 156 11.00 -15.36 -7.27
C LEU A 156 10.95 -16.21 -8.56
N ARG A 157 11.58 -17.38 -8.57
CA ARG A 157 11.50 -18.30 -9.73
C ARG A 157 10.08 -18.78 -10.03
N VAL A 158 9.28 -19.05 -8.99
CA VAL A 158 7.86 -19.43 -9.16
C VAL A 158 7.07 -18.28 -9.75
N LEU A 159 7.25 -17.05 -9.20
CA LEU A 159 6.57 -15.86 -9.70
C LEU A 159 6.95 -15.54 -11.15
N ASP A 160 8.24 -15.66 -11.50
CA ASP A 160 8.71 -15.41 -12.87
C ASP A 160 8.13 -16.43 -13.84
N LYS A 161 8.14 -17.73 -13.49
CA LYS A 161 7.52 -18.78 -14.30
C LYS A 161 6.04 -18.49 -14.58
N ALA A 162 5.32 -17.99 -13.59
CA ALA A 162 3.89 -17.69 -13.69
C ALA A 162 3.57 -16.29 -14.26
N GLY A 163 4.52 -15.37 -14.32
CA GLY A 163 4.29 -13.96 -14.67
C GLY A 163 3.41 -13.24 -13.63
N SER A 164 3.57 -13.60 -12.37
CA SER A 164 2.72 -13.17 -11.24
C SER A 164 3.16 -11.87 -10.60
N LEU A 165 2.34 -11.36 -9.67
CA LEU A 165 2.60 -10.12 -8.93
C LEU A 165 3.55 -10.37 -7.75
N LEU A 166 4.38 -9.39 -7.49
CA LEU A 166 5.14 -9.24 -6.26
C LEU A 166 4.85 -7.85 -5.70
N MET A 167 4.27 -7.74 -4.50
CA MET A 167 4.20 -6.47 -3.81
C MET A 167 5.27 -6.42 -2.73
N LEU A 168 6.22 -5.50 -2.87
CA LEU A 168 7.42 -5.44 -2.06
C LEU A 168 7.43 -4.19 -1.17
N HIS A 169 7.44 -4.39 0.14
CA HIS A 169 7.73 -3.35 1.12
C HIS A 169 9.24 -3.31 1.35
N LEU A 170 9.87 -2.18 1.03
CA LEU A 170 11.32 -2.07 1.16
C LEU A 170 11.75 -2.12 2.63
N PRO A 171 12.75 -2.94 2.98
CA PRO A 171 13.33 -2.96 4.31
C PRO A 171 14.20 -1.71 4.54
N ARG A 172 14.91 -1.69 5.67
CA ARG A 172 15.96 -0.73 6.03
C ARG A 172 15.48 0.71 6.18
N ARG A 173 16.15 1.46 7.04
CA ARG A 173 15.80 2.86 7.32
C ARG A 173 16.02 3.79 6.13
N GLY A 174 16.97 3.46 5.27
CA GLY A 174 17.23 4.21 4.03
C GLY A 174 16.12 4.09 2.98
N ARG A 175 15.22 3.08 3.10
CA ARG A 175 14.05 2.93 2.23
C ARG A 175 14.45 2.85 0.75
N VAL A 176 13.78 3.59 -0.15
CA VAL A 176 14.15 3.66 -1.58
C VAL A 176 15.53 4.30 -1.82
N ALA A 177 16.05 5.10 -0.89
CA ALA A 177 17.39 5.70 -0.99
C ALA A 177 18.51 4.80 -0.44
N ASP A 178 18.19 3.64 0.14
CA ASP A 178 19.19 2.68 0.61
C ASP A 178 19.88 2.00 -0.56
N PRO A 179 21.24 2.08 -0.66
CA PRO A 179 21.97 1.50 -1.79
C PRO A 179 21.79 -0.02 -1.94
N GLN A 180 21.57 -0.74 -0.84
CA GLN A 180 21.33 -2.18 -0.88
C GLN A 180 19.96 -2.47 -1.46
N ASN A 181 18.93 -1.76 -1.01
CA ASN A 181 17.58 -1.91 -1.57
C ASN A 181 17.54 -1.63 -3.08
N ILE A 182 18.25 -0.59 -3.53
CA ILE A 182 18.35 -0.25 -4.96
C ILE A 182 18.99 -1.39 -5.74
N ARG A 183 20.15 -1.89 -5.29
CA ARG A 183 20.85 -2.99 -5.97
C ARG A 183 19.99 -4.24 -6.06
N GLU A 184 19.34 -4.63 -4.94
CA GLU A 184 18.53 -5.84 -4.86
C GLU A 184 17.24 -5.71 -5.67
N LEU A 185 16.58 -4.55 -5.69
CA LEU A 185 15.44 -4.30 -6.59
C LEU A 185 15.81 -4.44 -8.06
N ARG A 186 16.94 -3.84 -8.46
CA ARG A 186 17.44 -3.97 -9.83
C ARG A 186 17.76 -5.41 -10.17
N GLU A 187 18.45 -6.12 -9.26
CA GLU A 187 18.73 -7.55 -9.45
C GLU A 187 17.45 -8.37 -9.67
N ILE A 188 16.40 -8.10 -8.87
CA ILE A 188 15.12 -8.80 -9.02
C ILE A 188 14.47 -8.47 -10.38
N ALA A 189 14.43 -7.19 -10.77
CA ALA A 189 13.83 -6.76 -12.02
C ALA A 189 14.56 -7.34 -13.24
N ASP A 190 15.89 -7.40 -13.20
CA ASP A 190 16.71 -7.90 -14.30
C ASP A 190 16.66 -9.43 -14.41
N LYS A 191 16.73 -10.13 -13.26
CA LYS A 191 16.85 -11.59 -13.20
C LYS A 191 15.49 -12.31 -13.35
N TYR A 192 14.40 -11.61 -13.00
CA TYR A 192 13.04 -12.15 -13.03
C TYR A 192 12.09 -11.22 -13.84
N PRO A 193 12.32 -11.07 -15.16
CA PRO A 193 11.68 -10.04 -15.97
C PRO A 193 10.18 -10.23 -16.18
N ARG A 194 9.64 -11.41 -15.90
CA ARG A 194 8.19 -11.67 -16.00
C ARG A 194 7.43 -11.37 -14.70
N VAL A 195 8.13 -11.19 -13.58
CA VAL A 195 7.53 -10.77 -12.33
C VAL A 195 7.05 -9.32 -12.46
N LYS A 196 5.79 -9.08 -12.12
CA LYS A 196 5.21 -7.74 -12.08
C LYS A 196 5.42 -7.16 -10.67
N ILE A 197 6.43 -6.34 -10.50
CA ILE A 197 6.85 -5.83 -9.19
C ILE A 197 6.13 -4.54 -8.88
N ILE A 198 5.40 -4.50 -7.75
CA ILE A 198 4.81 -3.30 -7.16
C ILE A 198 5.66 -2.93 -5.95
N VAL A 199 6.31 -1.79 -6.01
CA VAL A 199 7.08 -1.23 -4.87
C VAL A 199 6.14 -0.39 -4.02
N ALA A 200 5.81 -0.90 -2.84
CA ALA A 200 4.81 -0.29 -1.95
C ALA A 200 5.24 1.12 -1.48
N HIS A 201 4.24 2.03 -1.37
CA HIS A 201 4.41 3.39 -0.82
C HIS A 201 5.47 4.22 -1.56
N ILE A 202 5.56 4.08 -2.89
CA ILE A 202 6.65 4.70 -3.69
C ILE A 202 8.02 4.39 -3.06
N GLY A 203 8.26 3.14 -2.66
CA GLY A 203 9.47 2.72 -1.99
C GLY A 203 9.68 3.36 -0.61
N ARG A 204 8.59 3.73 0.07
CA ARG A 204 8.60 4.44 1.36
C ARG A 204 9.24 5.83 1.27
N ALA A 205 9.16 6.45 0.11
CA ALA A 205 9.67 7.81 -0.13
C ALA A 205 8.70 8.87 0.40
N TYR A 206 8.48 8.94 1.70
CA TYR A 206 7.54 9.89 2.29
C TYR A 206 8.00 11.35 2.25
N CYS A 207 9.30 11.60 2.03
CA CYS A 207 9.89 12.92 1.98
C CYS A 207 10.68 13.12 0.68
N LEU A 208 10.61 14.32 0.12
CA LEU A 208 11.23 14.64 -1.17
C LEU A 208 12.74 14.35 -1.22
N PRO A 209 13.58 14.68 -0.21
CA PRO A 209 15.02 14.39 -0.29
C PRO A 209 15.31 12.87 -0.40
N THR A 210 14.54 12.03 0.26
CA THR A 210 14.67 10.56 0.13
C THR A 210 14.27 10.10 -1.26
N ALA A 211 13.16 10.62 -1.80
CA ALA A 211 12.71 10.34 -3.16
C ALA A 211 13.76 10.74 -4.21
N GLN A 212 14.32 11.96 -4.10
CA GLN A 212 15.35 12.48 -5.02
C GLN A 212 16.64 11.64 -5.05
N ARG A 213 17.03 11.05 -3.92
CA ARG A 213 18.21 10.18 -3.88
C ARG A 213 17.96 8.78 -4.46
N GLY A 214 16.75 8.25 -4.31
CA GLY A 214 16.45 6.85 -4.63
C GLY A 214 15.76 6.65 -5.97
N LEU A 215 14.66 7.35 -6.23
CA LEU A 215 13.81 7.08 -7.39
C LEU A 215 14.53 7.20 -8.75
N PRO A 216 15.40 8.19 -8.99
CA PRO A 216 16.12 8.28 -10.27
C PRO A 216 16.98 7.06 -10.59
N GLN A 217 17.48 6.36 -9.56
CA GLN A 217 18.30 5.16 -9.73
C GLN A 217 17.51 3.93 -10.18
N LEU A 218 16.16 4.03 -10.21
CA LEU A 218 15.23 2.97 -10.62
C LEU A 218 14.46 3.31 -11.91
N ALA A 219 14.81 4.42 -12.58
CA ALA A 219 14.05 4.96 -13.72
C ALA A 219 13.89 3.95 -14.88
N ASP A 220 14.92 3.17 -15.17
CA ASP A 220 14.99 2.18 -16.24
C ASP A 220 14.53 0.77 -15.79
N ALA A 221 14.31 0.53 -14.50
CA ALA A 221 13.83 -0.76 -14.00
C ALA A 221 12.33 -0.95 -14.30
N ASN A 222 11.95 -2.19 -14.61
CA ASN A 222 10.54 -2.54 -14.88
C ASN A 222 9.76 -2.70 -13.56
N LEU A 223 9.38 -1.57 -12.96
CA LEU A 223 8.72 -1.49 -11.66
C LEU A 223 7.43 -0.68 -11.76
N TYR A 224 6.44 -1.07 -10.97
CA TYR A 224 5.27 -0.27 -10.61
C TYR A 224 5.46 0.26 -9.19
N PHE A 225 4.80 1.36 -8.86
CA PHE A 225 4.80 1.96 -7.51
C PHE A 225 3.37 2.26 -7.09
N ASP A 226 3.00 1.93 -5.85
CA ASP A 226 1.70 2.37 -5.34
C ASP A 226 1.80 3.65 -4.51
N THR A 227 0.70 4.39 -4.47
CA THR A 227 0.59 5.69 -3.78
C THR A 227 0.40 5.55 -2.27
N ALA A 228 0.08 4.36 -1.79
CA ALA A 228 -0.39 4.09 -0.45
C ALA A 228 0.40 4.84 0.64
N ALA A 229 -0.32 5.44 1.56
CA ALA A 229 0.21 6.15 2.73
C ALA A 229 1.22 7.28 2.42
N ASN A 230 1.30 7.76 1.18
CA ASN A 230 2.11 8.92 0.80
C ASN A 230 1.22 10.18 0.67
N LEU A 231 1.52 11.21 1.46
CA LEU A 231 0.75 12.45 1.51
C LEU A 231 1.54 13.65 0.97
N ASN A 232 2.57 13.38 0.13
CA ASN A 232 3.50 14.40 -0.32
C ASN A 232 3.40 14.63 -1.82
N SER A 233 2.81 15.76 -2.21
CA SER A 233 2.61 16.07 -3.63
C SER A 233 3.93 16.27 -4.39
N ASP A 234 5.01 16.71 -3.73
CA ASP A 234 6.34 16.83 -4.35
C ASP A 234 6.93 15.45 -4.69
N VAL A 235 6.69 14.45 -3.83
CA VAL A 235 7.11 13.07 -4.11
C VAL A 235 6.31 12.49 -5.27
N PHE A 236 4.99 12.72 -5.31
CA PHE A 236 4.16 12.30 -6.45
C PHE A 236 4.61 12.96 -7.76
N ARG A 237 4.91 14.27 -7.75
CA ARG A 237 5.44 14.97 -8.93
C ARG A 237 6.73 14.32 -9.43
N LEU A 238 7.67 14.07 -8.53
CA LEU A 238 8.95 13.44 -8.90
C LEU A 238 8.74 12.01 -9.43
N ALA A 239 7.86 11.22 -8.80
CA ALA A 239 7.56 9.87 -9.27
C ALA A 239 6.90 9.87 -10.64
N LEU A 240 5.95 10.79 -10.90
CA LEU A 240 5.30 10.96 -12.20
C LEU A 240 6.27 11.43 -13.28
N ASP A 241 7.21 12.33 -12.95
CA ASP A 241 8.26 12.80 -13.86
C ASP A 241 9.19 11.66 -14.30
N ILE A 242 9.61 10.82 -13.34
CA ILE A 242 10.56 9.72 -13.60
C ILE A 242 9.91 8.52 -14.28
N PHE A 243 8.72 8.11 -13.82
CA PHE A 243 8.12 6.83 -14.19
C PHE A 243 6.94 6.95 -15.16
N GLY A 244 6.39 8.15 -15.32
CA GLY A 244 5.12 8.35 -16.02
C GLY A 244 3.91 7.85 -15.23
N PRO A 245 2.69 8.30 -15.56
CA PRO A 245 1.47 7.89 -14.88
C PRO A 245 1.15 6.40 -15.05
N GLU A 246 1.64 5.73 -16.11
CA GLU A 246 1.39 4.32 -16.43
C GLU A 246 2.06 3.33 -15.49
N ARG A 247 3.06 3.76 -14.72
CA ARG A 247 3.74 2.92 -13.71
C ARG A 247 3.33 3.23 -12.27
N ILE A 248 2.42 4.18 -12.07
CA ILE A 248 1.87 4.51 -10.75
C ILE A 248 0.50 3.85 -10.59
N LEU A 249 0.28 3.23 -9.43
CA LEU A 249 -0.94 2.52 -9.05
C LEU A 249 -1.54 3.22 -7.83
N TYR A 250 -2.84 3.35 -7.78
CA TYR A 250 -3.50 3.77 -6.55
C TYR A 250 -3.47 2.63 -5.53
N GLY A 251 -3.17 2.96 -4.28
CA GLY A 251 -3.25 2.07 -3.13
C GLY A 251 -3.62 2.88 -1.89
N SER A 252 -4.51 2.38 -1.06
CA SER A 252 -5.02 3.11 0.11
C SER A 252 -4.32 2.79 1.42
N ASP A 253 -3.70 1.62 1.54
CA ASP A 253 -3.23 1.07 2.82
C ASP A 253 -4.34 0.98 3.89
N LEU A 254 -5.59 0.72 3.46
CA LEU A 254 -6.70 0.49 4.39
C LEU A 254 -6.44 -0.75 5.26
N PRO A 255 -6.85 -0.70 6.55
CA PRO A 255 -7.61 0.33 7.24
C PRO A 255 -6.79 1.47 7.87
N ILE A 256 -5.46 1.45 7.74
CA ILE A 256 -4.56 2.40 8.41
C ILE A 256 -4.90 3.85 8.05
N MET A 257 -5.20 4.11 6.78
CA MET A 257 -5.51 5.45 6.28
C MET A 257 -6.92 5.95 6.61
N MET A 258 -7.69 5.20 7.42
CA MET A 258 -8.95 5.66 8.01
C MET A 258 -8.74 6.67 9.15
N MET A 259 -7.55 6.81 9.70
CA MET A 259 -7.30 7.85 10.71
C MET A 259 -7.51 9.23 10.09
N ARG A 260 -7.83 10.23 10.96
CA ARG A 260 -7.99 11.63 10.54
C ARG A 260 -6.83 12.47 10.96
N GLY A 261 -6.43 13.38 10.10
CA GLY A 261 -5.32 14.27 10.34
C GLY A 261 -4.59 14.65 9.06
N PHE A 262 -3.36 15.08 9.20
CA PHE A 262 -2.48 15.41 8.07
C PHE A 262 -1.01 15.09 8.42
N ARG A 263 -0.16 15.17 7.42
CA ARG A 263 1.28 14.98 7.60
C ARG A 263 2.04 16.23 7.21
N GLU A 264 2.90 16.71 8.11
CA GLU A 264 3.86 17.77 7.82
C GLU A 264 5.21 17.16 7.46
N HIS A 265 5.85 17.67 6.42
CA HIS A 265 7.14 17.18 5.94
C HIS A 265 8.24 18.19 6.32
N VAL A 266 9.26 17.72 7.03
CA VAL A 266 10.36 18.56 7.52
C VAL A 266 11.69 17.90 7.10
N GLY A 267 12.27 18.37 6.00
CA GLY A 267 13.51 17.80 5.45
C GLY A 267 13.34 16.31 5.10
N GLU A 268 14.10 15.45 5.75
CA GLU A 268 14.07 13.98 5.54
C GLU A 268 13.07 13.26 6.43
N THR A 269 12.36 13.98 7.30
CA THR A 269 11.42 13.42 8.25
C THR A 269 10.01 13.98 8.04
N TYR A 270 9.04 13.39 8.73
CA TYR A 270 7.67 13.86 8.74
C TYR A 270 7.06 13.74 10.13
N ILE A 271 6.07 14.57 10.38
CA ILE A 271 5.28 14.57 11.60
C ILE A 271 3.83 14.24 11.25
N ASN A 272 3.29 13.19 11.85
CA ASN A 272 1.87 12.89 11.75
C ASN A 272 1.11 13.70 12.81
N TYR A 273 0.08 14.42 12.37
CA TYR A 273 -0.92 15.04 13.24
C TYR A 273 -2.23 14.28 13.08
N THR A 274 -2.78 13.77 14.16
CA THR A 274 -4.04 13.03 14.16
C THR A 274 -4.84 13.30 15.43
N ASN A 275 -6.15 13.27 15.33
CA ASN A 275 -7.03 13.35 16.50
C ASN A 275 -7.22 11.99 17.19
N GLY A 276 -6.62 10.90 16.66
CA GLY A 276 -6.66 9.57 17.25
C GLY A 276 -5.92 9.51 18.58
N ASN A 277 -6.48 8.79 19.54
CA ASN A 277 -5.88 8.59 20.87
C ASN A 277 -4.92 7.39 20.85
N TYR A 278 -3.84 7.49 20.06
CA TYR A 278 -2.80 6.47 19.93
C TYR A 278 -1.63 6.76 20.87
N SER A 279 -0.98 5.72 21.41
CA SER A 279 0.15 5.86 22.35
C SER A 279 1.34 6.61 21.74
N TRP A 280 1.57 6.45 20.44
CA TRP A 280 2.62 7.10 19.67
C TRP A 280 2.28 8.56 19.27
N ASN A 281 1.01 8.98 19.36
CA ASN A 281 0.58 10.32 18.95
C ASN A 281 0.98 11.37 20.00
N LYS A 282 2.14 11.97 19.81
CA LYS A 282 2.69 13.03 20.66
C LYS A 282 2.43 14.44 20.11
N ASN A 283 1.88 14.55 18.91
CA ASN A 283 1.73 15.80 18.16
C ASN A 283 0.25 16.18 18.08
N ARG A 284 -0.27 16.72 19.16
CA ARG A 284 -1.66 17.19 19.24
C ARG A 284 -1.75 18.66 18.85
N LYS A 285 -2.85 19.03 18.23
CA LYS A 285 -3.26 20.40 17.95
C LYS A 285 -4.42 20.79 18.86
N ASP A 286 -4.85 22.02 18.73
CA ASP A 286 -6.00 22.47 19.48
C ASP A 286 -7.29 21.76 18.97
N PRO A 287 -8.26 21.50 19.86
CA PRO A 287 -9.46 20.73 19.49
C PRO A 287 -10.27 21.30 18.32
N ALA A 288 -10.26 22.62 18.13
CA ALA A 288 -10.96 23.26 17.02
C ALA A 288 -10.25 23.04 15.68
N GLU A 289 -8.93 22.93 15.69
CA GLU A 289 -8.13 22.51 14.52
C GLU A 289 -8.34 21.02 14.22
N GLU A 290 -8.23 20.14 15.24
CA GLU A 290 -8.42 18.72 15.10
C GLU A 290 -9.85 18.34 14.63
N ALA A 291 -10.85 19.12 14.96
CA ALA A 291 -12.21 18.92 14.48
C ALA A 291 -12.38 19.09 12.95
N ARG A 292 -11.39 19.74 12.30
CA ARG A 292 -11.38 19.96 10.85
C ARG A 292 -10.59 18.87 10.09
N TYR A 293 -9.99 17.92 10.78
CA TYR A 293 -9.23 16.85 10.14
C TYR A 293 -10.15 15.95 9.30
N THR A 294 -9.69 15.66 8.09
CA THR A 294 -10.29 14.66 7.22
C THR A 294 -9.49 13.35 7.25
N PHE A 295 -9.94 12.34 6.53
CA PHE A 295 -9.22 11.09 6.43
C PHE A 295 -7.83 11.29 5.82
N TYR A 296 -6.81 10.59 6.35
CA TYR A 296 -5.48 10.55 5.73
C TYR A 296 -5.54 10.12 4.26
N LEU A 297 -6.47 9.22 3.93
CA LEU A 297 -6.71 8.82 2.55
C LEU A 297 -7.15 10.00 1.67
N TYR A 298 -7.94 10.92 2.20
CA TYR A 298 -8.33 12.11 1.44
C TYR A 298 -7.16 13.09 1.27
N GLU A 299 -6.29 13.20 2.26
CA GLU A 299 -5.04 13.97 2.14
C GLU A 299 -4.10 13.37 1.07
N GLU A 300 -3.99 12.03 1.00
CA GLU A 300 -3.26 11.34 -0.06
C GLU A 300 -3.83 11.68 -1.45
N LEU A 301 -5.15 11.55 -1.63
CA LEU A 301 -5.81 11.86 -2.90
C LEU A 301 -5.66 13.34 -3.28
N LEU A 302 -5.76 14.27 -2.32
CA LEU A 302 -5.55 15.69 -2.56
C LEU A 302 -4.11 15.97 -2.98
N ALA A 303 -3.12 15.33 -2.34
CA ALA A 303 -1.71 15.46 -2.73
C ALA A 303 -1.45 14.91 -4.14
N LEU A 304 -2.08 13.80 -4.51
CA LEU A 304 -1.97 13.22 -5.85
C LEU A 304 -2.65 14.12 -6.91
N ILE A 305 -3.84 14.65 -6.62
CA ILE A 305 -4.54 15.59 -7.50
C ILE A 305 -3.69 16.84 -7.72
N ASP A 306 -3.10 17.41 -6.64
CA ASP A 306 -2.23 18.57 -6.73
C ASP A 306 -1.00 18.28 -7.61
N ALA A 307 -0.37 17.12 -7.44
CA ALA A 307 0.77 16.72 -8.26
C ALA A 307 0.41 16.63 -9.75
N VAL A 308 -0.68 15.92 -10.07
CA VAL A 308 -1.16 15.77 -11.47
C VAL A 308 -1.47 17.14 -12.09
N ARG A 309 -2.18 18.01 -11.39
CA ARG A 309 -2.52 19.37 -11.86
C ARG A 309 -1.28 20.24 -12.07
N SER A 310 -0.38 20.25 -11.12
CA SER A 310 0.83 21.09 -11.18
C SER A 310 1.78 20.71 -12.32
N MET A 311 1.70 19.45 -12.79
CA MET A 311 2.44 18.96 -13.96
C MET A 311 1.72 19.21 -15.30
N GLY A 312 0.58 19.90 -15.31
CA GLY A 312 -0.23 20.12 -16.51
C GLY A 312 -0.95 18.86 -17.01
N MET A 313 -1.00 17.81 -16.19
CA MET A 313 -1.78 16.60 -16.46
C MET A 313 -3.25 16.81 -16.06
N GLY A 314 -4.14 15.94 -16.56
CA GLY A 314 -5.57 16.06 -16.32
C GLY A 314 -6.20 14.81 -15.73
N GLN A 315 -7.54 14.75 -15.83
CA GLN A 315 -8.32 13.58 -15.38
C GLN A 315 -7.90 12.29 -16.07
N ARG A 316 -7.44 12.33 -17.31
CA ARG A 316 -7.00 11.14 -18.05
C ARG A 316 -5.85 10.44 -17.34
N GLU A 317 -4.79 11.16 -16.98
CA GLU A 317 -3.63 10.63 -16.28
C GLU A 317 -3.99 10.20 -14.87
N PHE A 318 -4.83 10.97 -14.17
CA PHE A 318 -5.36 10.60 -12.88
C PHE A 318 -6.18 9.29 -12.94
N HIS A 319 -7.05 9.12 -13.94
CA HIS A 319 -7.82 7.89 -14.14
C HIS A 319 -6.93 6.69 -14.50
N MET A 320 -5.80 6.90 -15.17
CA MET A 320 -4.83 5.82 -15.38
C MET A 320 -4.31 5.29 -14.04
N ILE A 321 -3.94 6.17 -13.12
CA ILE A 321 -3.42 5.81 -11.79
C ILE A 321 -4.51 5.14 -10.94
N ILE A 322 -5.69 5.76 -10.86
CA ILE A 322 -6.77 5.32 -9.98
C ILE A 322 -7.47 4.04 -10.48
N ASN A 323 -7.46 3.78 -11.78
CA ASN A 323 -8.23 2.68 -12.36
C ASN A 323 -7.45 1.85 -13.38
N SER A 324 -7.06 2.46 -14.53
CA SER A 324 -6.71 1.69 -15.73
C SER A 324 -5.48 0.80 -15.53
N ASN A 325 -4.47 1.30 -14.83
CA ASN A 325 -3.26 0.53 -14.54
C ASN A 325 -3.56 -0.68 -13.64
N GLY A 326 -4.31 -0.47 -12.57
CA GLY A 326 -4.75 -1.55 -11.67
C GLY A 326 -5.64 -2.56 -12.40
N THR A 327 -6.62 -2.10 -13.18
CA THR A 327 -7.48 -2.95 -14.01
C THR A 327 -6.68 -3.87 -14.92
N LYS A 328 -5.69 -3.32 -15.65
CA LYS A 328 -4.80 -4.09 -16.52
C LYS A 328 -3.95 -5.07 -15.73
N LEU A 329 -3.35 -4.62 -14.63
CA LEU A 329 -2.44 -5.42 -13.82
C LEU A 329 -3.14 -6.61 -13.17
N LEU A 330 -4.37 -6.41 -12.66
CA LEU A 330 -5.17 -7.44 -12.00
C LEU A 330 -5.98 -8.32 -12.98
N GLY A 331 -5.97 -8.01 -14.28
CA GLY A 331 -6.75 -8.73 -15.29
C GLY A 331 -8.25 -8.63 -15.04
N LEU A 332 -8.72 -7.43 -14.67
CA LEU A 332 -10.16 -7.15 -14.54
C LEU A 332 -10.73 -6.84 -15.92
N THR A 333 -11.98 -7.23 -16.15
CA THR A 333 -12.72 -6.84 -17.37
C THR A 333 -13.07 -5.35 -17.30
N THR A 334 -12.87 -4.64 -18.37
CA THR A 334 -13.27 -3.23 -18.54
C THR A 334 -14.76 -3.09 -18.54
#